data_ee13220101e0362506b8d45f8647ad43
#
_entry.id   ee13220101e0362506b8d45f8647ad43
#
_cell.length_a   1.000
_cell.length_b   1.000
_cell.length_c   1.000
_cell.angle_alpha   90.00
_cell.angle_beta   90.00
_cell.angle_gamma   90.00
#
_symmetry.space_group_name_H-M   'P 1'
#
loop_
_entity.id
_entity.type
_entity.pdbx_description
1 polymer ?
#
loop_
_entity_poly.entity_id
_entity_poly.type
_entity_poly.pdbx_seq_one_letter_code
_entity_poly.pdbx_strand_id
1 'polypeptide(L)'
;MKKFLEAISTYIALANQRAEHHVGYCGDEQEEILHTISHEFSDLPVGESIAVKHENDAIIGVLGADVDLGDGTAELWGPFVKEGQPAELALELWEDLTTRLGDKVHTYYGFYNQQNTLARDFMNRLGACKGSSHLIMHAFKQKGVRINSRVDELSPERHASFIKLHDEAFPDTYMSGLDILKRLDHEHKVFTVESEAGIKGYVYVAGRPNHNEGTIEFIAVDPAERHQGIGTTLTKAALAFLHDELGIQTVSMTVDAGHDQAIRLYGRAGFEVVHRMEHYTVRVTY
;
A
#
# COMPACT_ATOMS: atom_id res chain seq x y z
N MET A 1 -3.22 28.44 -0.32
CA MET A 1 -2.98 27.06 0.13
C MET A 1 -3.94 26.08 -0.52
N LYS A 2 -5.25 26.09 -0.24
CA LYS A 2 -6.22 25.09 -0.74
C LYS A 2 -6.16 24.87 -2.26
N LYS A 3 -6.25 25.92 -3.10
CA LYS A 3 -6.15 25.79 -4.57
C LYS A 3 -4.83 25.18 -5.05
N PHE A 4 -3.74 25.39 -4.32
CA PHE A 4 -2.45 24.80 -4.62
C PHE A 4 -2.44 23.30 -4.38
N LEU A 5 -3.00 22.84 -3.24
CA LEU A 5 -3.12 21.42 -2.92
C LEU A 5 -4.09 20.72 -3.87
N GLU A 6 -5.21 21.36 -4.25
CA GLU A 6 -6.15 20.85 -5.25
C GLU A 6 -5.45 20.65 -6.63
N ALA A 7 -4.58 21.57 -7.04
CA ALA A 7 -3.85 21.45 -8.30
C ALA A 7 -2.82 20.30 -8.26
N ILE A 8 -2.09 20.16 -7.15
CA ILE A 8 -1.14 19.06 -6.95
C ILE A 8 -1.86 17.72 -6.93
N SER A 9 -2.93 17.57 -6.14
CA SER A 9 -3.68 16.32 -6.04
C SER A 9 -4.28 15.90 -7.37
N THR A 10 -4.82 16.85 -8.14
CA THR A 10 -5.29 16.59 -9.51
C THR A 10 -4.16 16.10 -10.42
N TYR A 11 -2.99 16.76 -10.37
CA TYR A 11 -1.86 16.40 -11.20
C TYR A 11 -1.33 14.99 -10.88
N ILE A 12 -1.18 14.68 -9.59
CA ILE A 12 -0.73 13.36 -9.12
C ILE A 12 -1.75 12.29 -9.52
N ALA A 13 -3.06 12.49 -9.26
CA ALA A 13 -4.10 11.52 -9.57
C ALA A 13 -4.09 11.14 -11.05
N LEU A 14 -4.10 12.14 -11.95
CA LEU A 14 -4.08 11.91 -13.39
C LEU A 14 -2.82 11.15 -13.87
N ALA A 15 -1.68 11.38 -13.23
CA ALA A 15 -0.46 10.64 -13.53
C ALA A 15 -0.51 9.22 -12.96
N ASN A 16 -0.93 9.05 -11.70
CA ASN A 16 -0.85 7.78 -10.97
C ASN A 16 -1.82 6.70 -11.47
N GLN A 17 -2.90 7.11 -12.14
CA GLN A 17 -3.83 6.18 -12.82
C GLN A 17 -3.19 5.42 -13.99
N ARG A 18 -2.05 5.87 -14.49
CA ARG A 18 -1.34 5.26 -15.62
C ARG A 18 -0.19 4.40 -15.13
N ALA A 19 -0.11 3.14 -15.58
CA ALA A 19 0.91 2.18 -15.14
C ALA A 19 2.35 2.70 -15.34
N GLU A 20 2.60 3.44 -16.41
CA GLU A 20 3.90 4.04 -16.75
C GLU A 20 4.30 5.23 -15.86
N HIS A 21 3.42 5.68 -14.97
CA HIS A 21 3.68 6.72 -13.96
C HIS A 21 3.35 6.27 -12.54
N HIS A 22 2.80 5.07 -12.38
CA HIS A 22 2.23 4.60 -11.12
C HIS A 22 3.28 4.43 -10.01
N VAL A 23 2.95 5.01 -8.86
CA VAL A 23 3.68 4.99 -7.58
C VAL A 23 2.77 4.35 -6.54
N GLY A 24 3.23 3.30 -5.86
CA GLY A 24 2.38 2.52 -4.98
C GLY A 24 2.20 3.09 -3.57
N TYR A 25 2.91 4.17 -3.21
CA TYR A 25 2.74 4.84 -1.92
C TYR A 25 1.64 5.90 -1.91
N CYS A 26 1.16 6.33 -3.06
CA CYS A 26 0.06 7.29 -3.13
C CYS A 26 -1.14 6.70 -3.87
N GLY A 27 -2.35 7.19 -3.54
CA GLY A 27 -3.58 6.84 -4.23
C GLY A 27 -3.65 7.35 -5.66
N ASP A 28 -4.73 7.04 -6.36
CA ASP A 28 -4.98 7.45 -7.74
C ASP A 28 -6.27 8.29 -7.89
N GLU A 29 -6.96 8.56 -6.76
CA GLU A 29 -8.14 9.41 -6.73
C GLU A 29 -7.81 10.79 -6.13
N GLN A 30 -8.27 11.84 -6.80
CA GLN A 30 -7.94 13.23 -6.41
C GLN A 30 -8.36 13.56 -4.97
N GLU A 31 -9.56 13.14 -4.55
CA GLU A 31 -10.10 13.46 -3.22
C GLU A 31 -9.32 12.76 -2.12
N GLU A 32 -8.90 11.51 -2.34
CA GLU A 32 -8.05 10.74 -1.45
C GLU A 32 -6.68 11.42 -1.28
N ILE A 33 -5.99 11.71 -2.39
CA ILE A 33 -4.69 12.37 -2.41
C ILE A 33 -4.78 13.74 -1.72
N LEU A 34 -5.83 14.52 -2.00
CA LEU A 34 -6.04 15.83 -1.36
C LEU A 34 -6.25 15.70 0.14
N HIS A 35 -7.01 14.70 0.58
CA HIS A 35 -7.22 14.44 2.00
C HIS A 35 -5.89 14.08 2.68
N THR A 36 -5.15 13.12 2.11
CA THR A 36 -3.87 12.68 2.66
C THR A 36 -2.87 13.83 2.75
N ILE A 37 -2.63 14.57 1.66
CA ILE A 37 -1.71 15.72 1.66
C ILE A 37 -2.11 16.80 2.69
N SER A 38 -3.41 16.94 2.95
CA SER A 38 -3.93 17.98 3.84
C SER A 38 -3.85 17.62 5.32
N HIS A 39 -3.87 16.32 5.68
CA HIS A 39 -4.10 15.88 7.07
C HIS A 39 -3.15 14.79 7.58
N GLU A 40 -2.62 13.95 6.70
CA GLU A 40 -1.94 12.72 7.08
C GLU A 40 -0.52 12.61 6.50
N PHE A 41 -0.22 13.41 5.48
CA PHE A 41 1.04 13.35 4.74
C PHE A 41 2.17 14.00 5.52
N SER A 42 3.20 13.23 5.82
CA SER A 42 4.49 13.69 6.34
C SER A 42 4.43 14.37 7.72
N ASP A 43 5.39 14.09 8.58
CA ASP A 43 5.65 14.82 9.83
C ASP A 43 6.09 16.28 9.58
N LEU A 44 6.38 16.62 8.31
CA LEU A 44 6.80 17.95 7.90
C LEU A 44 5.72 18.72 7.14
N PRO A 45 5.72 20.06 7.20
CA PRO A 45 4.79 20.85 6.39
C PRO A 45 4.91 20.55 4.90
N VAL A 46 3.80 20.56 4.16
CA VAL A 46 3.74 20.33 2.72
C VAL A 46 4.76 21.15 1.91
N GLY A 47 5.03 22.40 2.33
CA GLY A 47 6.02 23.27 1.68
C GLY A 47 7.46 22.77 1.80
N GLU A 48 7.76 21.92 2.80
CA GLU A 48 9.07 21.28 2.97
C GLU A 48 9.12 19.90 2.31
N SER A 49 8.00 19.18 2.31
CA SER A 49 7.92 17.77 1.91
C SER A 49 7.45 17.55 0.45
N ILE A 50 7.04 18.61 -0.28
CA ILE A 50 6.68 18.49 -1.70
C ILE A 50 7.43 19.51 -2.54
N ALA A 51 8.20 19.04 -3.53
CA ALA A 51 8.80 19.85 -4.58
C ALA A 51 7.87 19.91 -5.80
N VAL A 52 7.66 21.12 -6.35
CA VAL A 52 6.81 21.35 -7.52
C VAL A 52 7.53 22.28 -8.50
N LYS A 53 7.54 21.89 -9.78
CA LYS A 53 8.04 22.73 -10.87
C LYS A 53 6.89 23.18 -11.77
N HIS A 54 6.98 24.42 -12.20
CA HIS A 54 5.98 25.07 -13.07
C HIS A 54 6.62 25.59 -14.35
N GLU A 55 5.85 25.57 -15.42
CA GLU A 55 6.14 26.27 -16.67
C GLU A 55 4.85 26.98 -17.13
N ASN A 56 4.91 28.29 -17.34
CA ASN A 56 3.75 29.11 -17.73
C ASN A 56 2.50 28.86 -16.84
N ASP A 57 2.68 28.89 -15.53
CA ASP A 57 1.66 28.63 -14.50
C ASP A 57 1.11 27.18 -14.46
N ALA A 58 1.56 26.30 -15.34
CA ALA A 58 1.18 24.88 -15.32
C ALA A 58 2.20 24.05 -14.54
N ILE A 59 1.73 23.08 -13.75
CA ILE A 59 2.60 22.08 -13.11
C ILE A 59 3.21 21.20 -14.20
N ILE A 60 4.54 21.06 -14.19
CA ILE A 60 5.28 20.19 -15.09
C ILE A 60 6.00 19.06 -14.37
N GLY A 61 6.11 19.12 -13.03
CA GLY A 61 6.70 18.08 -12.23
C GLY A 61 6.38 18.21 -10.76
N VAL A 62 6.21 17.06 -10.09
CA VAL A 62 5.97 16.93 -8.64
C VAL A 62 6.80 15.78 -8.09
N LEU A 63 7.43 16.01 -6.93
CA LEU A 63 8.03 14.97 -6.11
C LEU A 63 7.72 15.25 -4.64
N GLY A 64 7.01 14.33 -3.99
CA GLY A 64 6.71 14.38 -2.56
C GLY A 64 7.56 13.41 -1.76
N ALA A 65 7.76 13.71 -0.49
CA ALA A 65 8.34 12.83 0.52
C ALA A 65 7.39 12.76 1.71
N ASP A 66 6.80 11.61 1.94
CA ASP A 66 6.08 11.30 3.15
C ASP A 66 7.09 10.91 4.23
N VAL A 67 7.39 11.86 5.11
CA VAL A 67 8.52 11.80 6.04
C VAL A 67 8.07 11.30 7.40
N ASP A 68 8.77 10.28 7.90
CA ASP A 68 8.77 9.85 9.29
C ASP A 68 10.05 10.38 9.96
N LEU A 69 9.89 11.38 10.84
CA LEU A 69 11.00 11.98 11.59
C LEU A 69 11.51 11.06 12.71
N GLY A 70 10.69 10.11 13.18
CA GLY A 70 11.08 9.16 14.20
C GLY A 70 12.18 8.22 13.72
N ASP A 71 12.05 7.75 12.48
CA ASP A 71 13.00 6.84 11.86
C ASP A 71 13.96 7.52 10.87
N GLY A 72 13.75 8.81 10.56
CA GLY A 72 14.54 9.56 9.57
C GLY A 72 14.41 8.99 8.17
N THR A 73 13.22 8.52 7.82
CA THR A 73 12.91 7.90 6.53
C THR A 73 11.85 8.68 5.76
N ALA A 74 11.70 8.44 4.47
CA ALA A 74 10.63 8.99 3.67
C ALA A 74 10.19 8.03 2.56
N GLU A 75 8.89 7.97 2.30
CA GLU A 75 8.30 7.34 1.14
C GLU A 75 8.10 8.36 0.01
N LEU A 76 8.62 8.06 -1.18
CA LEU A 76 8.59 8.99 -2.30
C LEU A 76 7.27 8.90 -3.06
N TRP A 77 6.60 10.03 -3.20
CA TRP A 77 5.45 10.23 -4.07
C TRP A 77 5.91 10.90 -5.37
N GLY A 78 6.22 10.11 -6.37
CA GLY A 78 6.81 10.55 -7.63
C GLY A 78 8.22 10.00 -7.84
N PRO A 79 9.01 10.53 -8.83
CA PRO A 79 8.74 11.76 -9.55
C PRO A 79 7.62 11.63 -10.59
N PHE A 80 6.68 12.56 -10.56
CA PHE A 80 5.69 12.74 -11.60
C PHE A 80 6.17 13.85 -12.52
N VAL A 81 6.49 13.53 -13.76
CA VAL A 81 7.00 14.49 -14.75
C VAL A 81 6.05 14.51 -15.95
N LYS A 82 5.67 15.72 -16.37
CA LYS A 82 4.77 15.92 -17.51
C LYS A 82 5.40 15.37 -18.78
N GLU A 83 4.60 14.70 -19.58
CA GLU A 83 5.02 14.17 -20.87
C GLU A 83 5.63 15.27 -21.77
N GLY A 84 6.77 14.97 -22.41
CA GLY A 84 7.53 15.93 -23.21
C GLY A 84 8.55 16.76 -22.44
N GLN A 85 8.57 16.70 -21.10
CA GLN A 85 9.64 17.32 -20.30
C GLN A 85 10.87 16.40 -20.23
N PRO A 86 12.09 16.97 -20.04
CA PRO A 86 13.31 16.17 -19.91
C PRO A 86 13.31 15.35 -18.62
N ALA A 87 13.88 14.15 -18.68
CA ALA A 87 13.98 13.27 -17.50
C ALA A 87 14.84 13.88 -16.37
N GLU A 88 15.71 14.83 -16.69
CA GLU A 88 16.53 15.61 -15.76
C GLU A 88 15.69 16.39 -14.75
N LEU A 89 14.45 16.76 -15.12
CA LEU A 89 13.52 17.45 -14.22
C LEU A 89 13.25 16.64 -12.93
N ALA A 90 13.27 15.31 -13.00
CA ALA A 90 13.16 14.46 -11.82
C ALA A 90 14.32 14.65 -10.84
N LEU A 91 15.55 14.85 -11.35
CA LEU A 91 16.72 15.14 -10.51
C LEU A 91 16.69 16.55 -9.93
N GLU A 92 16.19 17.53 -10.68
CA GLU A 92 16.01 18.90 -10.15
C GLU A 92 14.97 18.95 -9.01
N LEU A 93 13.90 18.15 -9.14
CA LEU A 93 12.90 17.99 -8.07
C LEU A 93 13.52 17.33 -6.83
N TRP A 94 14.36 16.33 -7.03
CA TRP A 94 15.08 15.65 -5.97
C TRP A 94 16.05 16.57 -5.24
N GLU A 95 16.87 17.34 -5.94
CA GLU A 95 17.80 18.32 -5.36
C GLU A 95 17.05 19.38 -4.54
N ASP A 96 15.94 19.90 -5.08
CA ASP A 96 15.10 20.87 -4.38
C ASP A 96 14.49 20.27 -3.11
N LEU A 97 13.94 19.07 -3.19
CA LEU A 97 13.33 18.36 -2.05
C LEU A 97 14.37 18.03 -0.98
N THR A 98 15.48 17.39 -1.34
CA THR A 98 16.50 16.96 -0.37
C THR A 98 17.25 18.13 0.26
N THR A 99 17.41 19.25 -0.46
CA THR A 99 17.98 20.48 0.11
C THR A 99 17.09 21.03 1.22
N ARG A 100 15.75 20.95 1.09
CA ARG A 100 14.81 21.39 2.13
C ARG A 100 14.73 20.43 3.32
N LEU A 101 14.81 19.13 3.05
CA LEU A 101 14.76 18.10 4.08
C LEU A 101 16.06 18.06 4.91
N GLY A 102 17.21 18.31 4.28
CA GLY A 102 18.51 18.29 4.95
C GLY A 102 18.79 16.95 5.60
N ASP A 103 19.41 16.96 6.76
CA ASP A 103 19.79 15.78 7.54
C ASP A 103 18.62 15.12 8.31
N LYS A 104 17.40 15.65 8.18
CA LYS A 104 16.20 15.07 8.80
C LYS A 104 15.86 13.70 8.22
N VAL A 105 16.20 13.43 6.94
CA VAL A 105 15.89 12.19 6.22
C VAL A 105 17.16 11.62 5.61
N HIS A 106 17.50 10.40 5.99
CA HIS A 106 18.69 9.70 5.48
C HIS A 106 18.37 8.47 4.62
N THR A 107 17.12 8.02 4.61
CA THR A 107 16.68 6.87 3.81
C THR A 107 15.38 7.17 3.10
N TYR A 108 15.36 6.95 1.78
CA TYR A 108 14.20 7.18 0.94
C TYR A 108 13.76 5.87 0.30
N TYR A 109 12.48 5.61 0.33
CA TYR A 109 11.85 4.44 -0.27
C TYR A 109 11.07 4.83 -1.54
N GLY A 110 11.24 4.05 -2.60
CA GLY A 110 10.45 4.14 -3.82
C GLY A 110 9.70 2.83 -4.04
N PHE A 111 8.44 2.92 -4.45
CA PHE A 111 7.62 1.75 -4.79
C PHE A 111 6.89 2.02 -6.10
N TYR A 112 7.44 1.50 -7.20
CA TYR A 112 7.08 1.88 -8.55
C TYR A 112 6.60 0.72 -9.40
N ASN A 113 5.59 0.97 -10.24
CA ASN A 113 5.23 0.00 -11.26
C ASN A 113 6.42 -0.26 -12.19
N GLN A 114 6.64 -1.52 -12.55
CA GLN A 114 7.75 -1.92 -13.43
C GLN A 114 7.72 -1.24 -14.82
N GLN A 115 6.57 -0.70 -15.24
CA GLN A 115 6.42 0.07 -16.49
C GLN A 115 6.81 1.54 -16.31
N ASN A 116 6.98 2.02 -15.08
CA ASN A 116 7.44 3.38 -14.80
C ASN A 116 8.95 3.49 -15.04
N THR A 117 9.31 3.63 -16.30
CA THR A 117 10.72 3.71 -16.72
C THR A 117 11.40 4.97 -16.22
N LEU A 118 10.65 6.08 -16.11
CA LEU A 118 11.17 7.35 -15.57
C LEU A 118 11.62 7.16 -14.11
N ALA A 119 10.77 6.62 -13.26
CA ALA A 119 11.10 6.41 -11.85
C ALA A 119 12.24 5.39 -11.68
N ARG A 120 12.25 4.31 -12.46
CA ARG A 120 13.36 3.36 -12.46
C ARG A 120 14.69 4.01 -12.82
N ASP A 121 14.74 4.81 -13.89
CA ASP A 121 15.95 5.49 -14.34
C ASP A 121 16.39 6.57 -13.33
N PHE A 122 15.43 7.27 -12.72
CA PHE A 122 15.66 8.20 -11.62
C PHE A 122 16.31 7.49 -10.43
N MET A 123 15.74 6.38 -9.93
CA MET A 123 16.30 5.61 -8.82
C MET A 123 17.70 5.05 -9.14
N ASN A 124 17.92 4.57 -10.36
CA ASN A 124 19.25 4.13 -10.81
C ASN A 124 20.29 5.25 -10.78
N ARG A 125 19.92 6.47 -11.19
CA ARG A 125 20.82 7.65 -11.15
C ARG A 125 21.14 8.07 -9.71
N LEU A 126 20.23 7.84 -8.76
CA LEU A 126 20.46 8.08 -7.34
C LEU A 126 21.30 6.95 -6.67
N GLY A 127 21.65 5.90 -7.40
CA GLY A 127 22.37 4.74 -6.84
C GLY A 127 21.52 3.88 -5.90
N ALA A 128 20.21 3.85 -6.10
CA ALA A 128 19.28 3.09 -5.28
C ALA A 128 19.56 1.58 -5.31
N CYS A 129 19.38 0.92 -4.17
CA CYS A 129 19.31 -0.53 -4.09
C CYS A 129 17.89 -0.98 -4.45
N LYS A 130 17.78 -1.86 -5.46
CA LYS A 130 16.52 -2.52 -5.79
C LYS A 130 16.27 -3.65 -4.79
N GLY A 131 15.07 -3.63 -4.19
CA GLY A 131 14.58 -4.65 -3.26
C GLY A 131 13.67 -5.69 -3.92
N SER A 132 12.72 -6.19 -3.13
CA SER A 132 11.71 -7.17 -3.57
C SER A 132 10.74 -6.59 -4.60
N SER A 133 10.16 -7.49 -5.40
CA SER A 133 9.06 -7.16 -6.31
C SER A 133 7.74 -7.64 -5.72
N HIS A 134 6.68 -6.86 -5.90
CA HIS A 134 5.36 -7.16 -5.38
C HIS A 134 4.30 -7.08 -6.48
N LEU A 135 3.20 -7.77 -6.26
CA LEU A 135 2.01 -7.64 -7.09
C LEU A 135 0.92 -6.94 -6.29
N ILE A 136 0.34 -5.89 -6.85
CA ILE A 136 -0.92 -5.36 -6.37
C ILE A 136 -2.01 -6.12 -7.13
N MET A 137 -2.92 -6.72 -6.38
CA MET A 137 -4.02 -7.51 -6.93
C MET A 137 -5.35 -6.93 -6.48
N HIS A 138 -6.31 -6.85 -7.40
CA HIS A 138 -7.67 -6.39 -7.12
C HIS A 138 -8.68 -7.50 -7.32
N ALA A 139 -9.69 -7.53 -6.45
CA ALA A 139 -10.91 -8.30 -6.65
C ALA A 139 -12.09 -7.33 -6.74
N PHE A 140 -12.91 -7.49 -7.78
CA PHE A 140 -14.10 -6.67 -7.99
C PHE A 140 -15.34 -7.41 -7.48
N LYS A 141 -16.30 -6.64 -6.94
CA LYS A 141 -17.54 -7.18 -6.39
C LYS A 141 -18.26 -8.07 -7.41
N GLN A 142 -18.39 -9.34 -7.09
CA GLN A 142 -19.14 -10.31 -7.87
C GLN A 142 -20.43 -10.69 -7.15
N LYS A 143 -21.54 -10.80 -7.86
CA LYS A 143 -22.81 -11.24 -7.27
C LYS A 143 -22.72 -12.71 -6.83
N GLY A 144 -23.06 -12.99 -5.57
CA GLY A 144 -23.28 -14.35 -5.10
C GLY A 144 -22.13 -15.06 -4.38
N VAL A 145 -21.09 -14.36 -3.97
CA VAL A 145 -20.07 -14.93 -3.05
C VAL A 145 -20.69 -15.12 -1.66
N ARG A 146 -20.80 -16.36 -1.18
CA ARG A 146 -21.33 -16.68 0.16
C ARG A 146 -20.17 -17.01 1.11
N ILE A 147 -20.23 -16.49 2.34
CA ILE A 147 -19.30 -16.83 3.42
C ILE A 147 -19.44 -18.34 3.72
N ASN A 148 -18.31 -19.01 3.89
CA ASN A 148 -18.30 -20.42 4.33
C ASN A 148 -18.55 -20.46 5.84
N SER A 149 -19.43 -21.36 6.27
CA SER A 149 -19.81 -21.56 7.68
C SER A 149 -18.70 -22.00 8.65
N ARG A 150 -17.46 -22.14 8.17
CA ARG A 150 -16.27 -22.54 8.97
C ARG A 150 -15.37 -21.37 9.35
N VAL A 151 -15.80 -20.15 9.12
CA VAL A 151 -15.03 -18.94 9.41
C VAL A 151 -15.77 -18.16 10.48
N ASP A 152 -15.08 -17.85 11.55
CA ASP A 152 -15.59 -17.07 12.66
C ASP A 152 -14.83 -15.74 12.76
N GLU A 153 -15.48 -14.71 13.31
CA GLU A 153 -14.78 -13.50 13.71
C GLU A 153 -13.93 -13.81 14.96
N LEU A 154 -12.73 -13.23 15.04
CA LEU A 154 -11.78 -13.50 16.14
C LEU A 154 -12.41 -13.20 17.50
N SER A 155 -12.51 -14.23 18.33
CA SER A 155 -13.02 -14.09 19.69
C SER A 155 -11.94 -13.68 20.69
N PRO A 156 -12.29 -12.99 21.80
CA PRO A 156 -11.33 -12.57 22.83
C PRO A 156 -10.49 -13.72 23.41
N GLU A 157 -11.06 -14.92 23.52
CA GLU A 157 -10.39 -16.11 24.04
C GLU A 157 -9.25 -16.58 23.13
N ARG A 158 -9.26 -16.16 21.87
CA ARG A 158 -8.28 -16.52 20.83
C ARG A 158 -7.21 -15.46 20.59
N HIS A 159 -7.28 -14.30 21.25
CA HIS A 159 -6.33 -13.20 21.05
C HIS A 159 -4.86 -13.64 21.20
N ALA A 160 -4.53 -14.41 22.23
CA ALA A 160 -3.15 -14.88 22.44
C ALA A 160 -2.68 -15.81 21.30
N SER A 161 -3.56 -16.69 20.80
CA SER A 161 -3.27 -17.59 19.69
C SER A 161 -3.12 -16.83 18.38
N PHE A 162 -3.91 -15.80 18.17
CA PHE A 162 -3.82 -14.90 17.00
C PHE A 162 -2.50 -14.14 17.00
N ILE A 163 -2.14 -13.43 18.10
CA ILE A 163 -0.89 -12.69 18.21
C ILE A 163 0.29 -13.61 17.89
N LYS A 164 0.33 -14.79 18.51
CA LYS A 164 1.41 -15.75 18.27
C LYS A 164 1.53 -16.10 16.79
N LEU A 165 0.43 -16.51 16.14
CA LEU A 165 0.44 -16.89 14.72
C LEU A 165 0.83 -15.74 13.81
N HIS A 166 0.38 -14.50 14.11
CA HIS A 166 0.71 -13.32 13.33
C HIS A 166 2.19 -12.98 13.45
N ASP A 167 2.71 -12.84 14.67
CA ASP A 167 4.08 -12.41 14.92
C ASP A 167 5.11 -13.47 14.43
N GLU A 168 4.76 -14.76 14.47
CA GLU A 168 5.56 -15.83 13.87
C GLU A 168 5.52 -15.82 12.33
N ALA A 169 4.39 -15.45 11.72
CA ALA A 169 4.24 -15.41 10.27
C ALA A 169 4.85 -14.15 9.64
N PHE A 170 4.89 -13.04 10.38
CA PHE A 170 5.32 -11.72 9.92
C PHE A 170 6.24 -11.02 10.94
N PRO A 171 7.45 -11.55 11.21
CA PRO A 171 8.31 -11.06 12.30
C PRO A 171 8.82 -9.62 12.09
N ASP A 172 8.93 -9.17 10.83
CA ASP A 172 9.49 -7.85 10.47
C ASP A 172 8.43 -6.93 9.84
N THR A 173 7.15 -7.12 10.19
CA THR A 173 6.07 -6.30 9.63
C THR A 173 5.88 -4.98 10.39
N TYR A 174 5.24 -4.01 9.71
CA TYR A 174 4.91 -2.69 10.27
C TYR A 174 3.83 -2.72 11.37
N MET A 175 3.14 -3.85 11.57
CA MET A 175 2.03 -3.99 12.52
C MET A 175 2.11 -5.32 13.25
N SER A 176 2.24 -5.29 14.58
CA SER A 176 2.19 -6.50 15.40
C SER A 176 0.76 -7.03 15.56
N GLY A 177 0.63 -8.30 15.97
CA GLY A 177 -0.69 -8.87 16.30
C GLY A 177 -1.42 -8.06 17.38
N LEU A 178 -0.70 -7.48 18.34
CA LEU A 178 -1.29 -6.60 19.35
C LEU A 178 -1.81 -5.29 18.77
N ASP A 179 -1.12 -4.71 17.79
CA ASP A 179 -1.56 -3.47 17.15
C ASP A 179 -2.79 -3.69 16.28
N ILE A 180 -2.90 -4.84 15.62
CA ILE A 180 -4.12 -5.26 14.92
C ILE A 180 -5.30 -5.33 15.89
N LEU A 181 -5.13 -5.95 17.05
CA LEU A 181 -6.22 -6.07 18.05
C LEU A 181 -6.73 -4.70 18.51
N LYS A 182 -5.87 -3.69 18.64
CA LYS A 182 -6.25 -2.32 19.02
C LYS A 182 -7.07 -1.59 17.95
N ARG A 183 -6.97 -2.04 16.69
CA ARG A 183 -7.66 -1.44 15.54
C ARG A 183 -9.00 -2.08 15.22
N LEU A 184 -9.33 -3.23 15.84
CA LEU A 184 -10.57 -3.95 15.53
C LEU A 184 -11.79 -3.10 15.85
N ASP A 185 -12.66 -2.93 14.87
CA ASP A 185 -13.94 -2.22 14.95
C ASP A 185 -14.95 -2.77 13.91
N HIS A 186 -15.90 -1.94 13.44
CA HIS A 186 -16.87 -2.35 12.44
C HIS A 186 -16.33 -2.37 11.00
N GLU A 187 -15.19 -1.72 10.74
CA GLU A 187 -14.52 -1.64 9.43
C GLU A 187 -13.25 -2.49 9.37
N HIS A 188 -12.68 -2.86 10.54
CA HIS A 188 -11.46 -3.63 10.68
C HIS A 188 -11.74 -4.94 11.39
N LYS A 189 -11.61 -6.06 10.69
CA LYS A 189 -11.97 -7.38 11.21
C LYS A 189 -10.84 -8.41 11.03
N VAL A 190 -10.77 -9.33 11.98
CA VAL A 190 -10.01 -10.57 11.82
C VAL A 190 -10.99 -11.73 11.76
N PHE A 191 -10.92 -12.51 10.69
CA PHE A 191 -11.65 -13.78 10.57
C PHE A 191 -10.68 -14.94 10.75
N THR A 192 -11.16 -16.02 11.39
CA THR A 192 -10.34 -17.16 11.74
C THR A 192 -10.96 -18.48 11.29
N VAL A 193 -10.11 -19.46 11.02
CA VAL A 193 -10.45 -20.86 10.96
C VAL A 193 -9.83 -21.52 12.19
N GLU A 194 -10.64 -22.16 13.02
CA GLU A 194 -10.24 -22.66 14.33
C GLU A 194 -10.32 -24.18 14.44
N SER A 195 -9.65 -24.72 15.48
CA SER A 195 -9.81 -26.06 16.01
C SER A 195 -9.79 -26.01 17.53
N GLU A 196 -9.97 -27.18 18.18
CA GLU A 196 -9.79 -27.29 19.64
C GLU A 196 -8.39 -26.86 20.08
N ALA A 197 -7.36 -27.11 19.25
CA ALA A 197 -5.96 -26.77 19.54
C ALA A 197 -5.62 -25.28 19.38
N GLY A 198 -6.44 -24.48 18.66
CA GLY A 198 -6.20 -23.07 18.42
C GLY A 198 -6.58 -22.62 17.00
N ILE A 199 -6.01 -21.49 16.60
CA ILE A 199 -6.23 -20.89 15.27
C ILE A 199 -5.38 -21.64 14.24
N LYS A 200 -6.02 -22.16 13.19
CA LYS A 200 -5.37 -22.79 12.02
C LYS A 200 -4.93 -21.78 10.98
N GLY A 201 -5.62 -20.64 10.91
CA GLY A 201 -5.31 -19.54 10.03
C GLY A 201 -6.25 -18.38 10.27
N TYR A 202 -5.82 -17.20 9.82
CA TYR A 202 -6.60 -15.96 9.94
C TYR A 202 -6.43 -15.09 8.70
N VAL A 203 -7.34 -14.13 8.55
CA VAL A 203 -7.23 -13.00 7.63
C VAL A 203 -7.62 -11.73 8.38
N TYR A 204 -6.80 -10.68 8.26
CA TYR A 204 -7.10 -9.34 8.73
C TYR A 204 -7.47 -8.46 7.54
N VAL A 205 -8.58 -7.76 7.65
CA VAL A 205 -9.12 -6.86 6.63
C VAL A 205 -9.35 -5.47 7.19
N ALA A 206 -9.09 -4.47 6.36
CA ALA A 206 -9.38 -3.07 6.62
C ALA A 206 -10.32 -2.54 5.53
N GLY A 207 -11.42 -1.87 5.94
CA GLY A 207 -12.37 -1.24 5.04
C GLY A 207 -12.42 0.26 5.26
N ARG A 208 -12.59 1.03 4.19
CA ARG A 208 -12.89 2.46 4.19
C ARG A 208 -14.09 2.70 3.26
N PRO A 209 -15.33 2.40 3.68
CA PRO A 209 -16.51 2.46 2.81
C PRO A 209 -16.72 3.83 2.17
N ASN A 210 -16.39 4.92 2.89
CA ASN A 210 -16.50 6.29 2.40
C ASN A 210 -15.59 6.59 1.20
N HIS A 211 -14.51 5.82 1.04
CA HIS A 211 -13.57 5.93 -0.08
C HIS A 211 -13.71 4.75 -1.05
N ASN A 212 -14.67 3.85 -0.80
CA ASN A 212 -14.85 2.62 -1.58
C ASN A 212 -13.59 1.72 -1.61
N GLU A 213 -12.79 1.75 -0.56
CA GLU A 213 -11.54 1.02 -0.40
C GLU A 213 -11.67 -0.14 0.57
N GLY A 214 -11.14 -1.29 0.19
CA GLY A 214 -11.01 -2.46 1.04
C GLY A 214 -9.69 -3.15 0.81
N THR A 215 -9.04 -3.56 1.88
CA THR A 215 -7.73 -4.20 1.80
C THR A 215 -7.70 -5.49 2.61
N ILE A 216 -7.10 -6.54 2.03
CA ILE A 216 -6.61 -7.68 2.80
C ILE A 216 -5.17 -7.35 3.20
N GLU A 217 -5.00 -6.97 4.47
CA GLU A 217 -3.71 -6.54 5.01
C GLU A 217 -2.80 -7.74 5.32
N PHE A 218 -3.34 -8.72 6.04
CA PHE A 218 -2.61 -9.93 6.41
C PHE A 218 -3.46 -11.18 6.29
N ILE A 219 -2.84 -12.25 5.82
CA ILE A 219 -3.43 -13.59 5.81
C ILE A 219 -2.34 -14.62 6.11
N ALA A 220 -2.56 -15.44 7.11
CA ALA A 220 -1.65 -16.53 7.45
C ALA A 220 -2.39 -17.82 7.73
N VAL A 221 -1.74 -18.93 7.39
CA VAL A 221 -2.17 -20.30 7.74
C VAL A 221 -1.00 -20.98 8.41
N ASP A 222 -1.27 -21.57 9.58
CA ASP A 222 -0.29 -22.37 10.32
C ASP A 222 0.39 -23.36 9.35
N PRO A 223 1.72 -23.44 9.32
CA PRO A 223 2.44 -24.36 8.44
C PRO A 223 1.95 -25.80 8.47
N ALA A 224 1.54 -26.32 9.63
CA ALA A 224 1.02 -27.66 9.79
C ALA A 224 -0.40 -27.86 9.18
N GLU A 225 -1.13 -26.77 8.96
CA GLU A 225 -2.51 -26.78 8.47
C GLU A 225 -2.64 -26.32 7.00
N ARG A 226 -1.50 -26.11 6.32
CA ARG A 226 -1.49 -25.71 4.90
C ARG A 226 -2.03 -26.81 4.00
N HIS A 227 -2.36 -26.44 2.76
CA HIS A 227 -2.88 -27.34 1.71
C HIS A 227 -4.28 -27.92 1.97
N GLN A 228 -5.01 -27.43 2.97
CA GLN A 228 -6.38 -27.86 3.33
C GLN A 228 -7.46 -26.88 2.85
N GLY A 229 -7.11 -25.89 1.99
CA GLY A 229 -8.05 -24.91 1.47
C GLY A 229 -8.37 -23.73 2.41
N ILE A 230 -7.73 -23.70 3.61
CA ILE A 230 -7.98 -22.68 4.64
C ILE A 230 -7.76 -21.27 4.09
N GLY A 231 -6.64 -21.01 3.41
CA GLY A 231 -6.37 -19.69 2.82
C GLY A 231 -7.45 -19.24 1.84
N THR A 232 -7.94 -20.14 0.99
CA THR A 232 -9.04 -19.83 0.07
C THR A 232 -10.34 -19.52 0.79
N THR A 233 -10.63 -20.24 1.88
CA THR A 233 -11.81 -20.01 2.72
C THR A 233 -11.73 -18.63 3.40
N LEU A 234 -10.59 -18.29 3.97
CA LEU A 234 -10.32 -16.98 4.59
C LEU A 234 -10.42 -15.82 3.59
N THR A 235 -9.81 -15.98 2.41
CA THR A 235 -9.87 -14.96 1.35
C THR A 235 -11.33 -14.71 0.91
N LYS A 236 -12.13 -15.76 0.76
CA LYS A 236 -13.56 -15.62 0.43
C LYS A 236 -14.36 -14.93 1.53
N ALA A 237 -14.07 -15.22 2.79
CA ALA A 237 -14.71 -14.56 3.93
C ALA A 237 -14.37 -13.05 3.95
N ALA A 238 -13.11 -12.71 3.74
CA ALA A 238 -12.66 -11.33 3.61
C ALA A 238 -13.41 -10.57 2.50
N LEU A 239 -13.50 -11.18 1.31
CA LEU A 239 -14.23 -10.58 0.18
C LEU A 239 -15.72 -10.43 0.47
N ALA A 240 -16.35 -11.41 1.12
CA ALA A 240 -17.76 -11.33 1.47
C ALA A 240 -18.02 -10.19 2.47
N PHE A 241 -17.20 -10.04 3.49
CA PHE A 241 -17.31 -8.94 4.45
C PHE A 241 -17.13 -7.58 3.75
N LEU A 242 -16.03 -7.40 3.03
CA LEU A 242 -15.72 -6.11 2.38
C LEU A 242 -16.77 -5.75 1.30
N HIS A 243 -17.18 -6.72 0.48
CA HIS A 243 -18.12 -6.47 -0.60
C HIS A 243 -19.58 -6.42 -0.14
N ASP A 244 -20.03 -7.34 0.71
CA ASP A 244 -21.45 -7.52 1.00
C ASP A 244 -21.89 -6.76 2.25
N GLU A 245 -21.04 -6.68 3.29
CA GLU A 245 -21.36 -5.96 4.52
C GLU A 245 -20.96 -4.49 4.43
N LEU A 246 -19.75 -4.17 3.97
CA LEU A 246 -19.28 -2.79 3.85
C LEU A 246 -19.64 -2.14 2.50
N GLY A 247 -20.12 -2.89 1.52
CA GLY A 247 -20.55 -2.35 0.22
C GLY A 247 -19.44 -1.97 -0.75
N ILE A 248 -18.19 -2.24 -0.40
CA ILE A 248 -16.98 -1.88 -1.17
C ILE A 248 -16.96 -2.61 -2.52
N GLN A 249 -16.63 -1.91 -3.60
CA GLN A 249 -16.64 -2.47 -4.96
C GLN A 249 -15.30 -3.11 -5.32
N THR A 250 -14.18 -2.55 -4.83
CA THR A 250 -12.84 -3.01 -5.14
C THR A 250 -12.08 -3.35 -3.87
N VAL A 251 -11.57 -4.58 -3.80
CA VAL A 251 -10.71 -5.03 -2.70
C VAL A 251 -9.30 -5.22 -3.23
N SER A 252 -8.32 -4.61 -2.58
CA SER A 252 -6.92 -4.70 -2.92
C SER A 252 -6.15 -5.62 -1.98
N MET A 253 -5.02 -6.10 -2.44
CA MET A 253 -3.98 -6.74 -1.63
C MET A 253 -2.63 -6.63 -2.31
N THR A 254 -1.57 -6.64 -1.51
CA THR A 254 -0.19 -6.72 -1.99
C THR A 254 0.41 -8.07 -1.63
N VAL A 255 1.09 -8.70 -2.57
CA VAL A 255 1.75 -10.00 -2.38
C VAL A 255 3.15 -9.99 -3.00
N ASP A 256 4.12 -10.60 -2.31
CA ASP A 256 5.46 -10.80 -2.89
C ASP A 256 5.38 -11.60 -4.19
N ALA A 257 6.02 -11.08 -5.25
CA ALA A 257 5.96 -11.66 -6.59
C ALA A 257 6.60 -13.06 -6.69
N GLY A 258 7.43 -13.45 -5.72
CA GLY A 258 8.02 -14.78 -5.60
C GLY A 258 7.09 -15.82 -4.96
N HIS A 259 5.97 -15.41 -4.37
CA HIS A 259 5.04 -16.31 -3.71
C HIS A 259 3.99 -16.92 -4.67
N ASP A 260 4.44 -17.68 -5.67
CA ASP A 260 3.59 -18.31 -6.68
C ASP A 260 2.35 -19.04 -6.13
N GLN A 261 2.48 -19.67 -4.94
CA GLN A 261 1.39 -20.42 -4.34
C GLN A 261 0.28 -19.49 -3.85
N ALA A 262 0.65 -18.37 -3.21
CA ALA A 262 -0.28 -17.35 -2.75
C ALA A 262 -0.96 -16.66 -3.94
N ILE A 263 -0.20 -16.30 -4.98
CA ILE A 263 -0.73 -15.69 -6.21
C ILE A 263 -1.78 -16.58 -6.85
N ARG A 264 -1.51 -17.90 -6.98
CA ARG A 264 -2.50 -18.86 -7.52
C ARG A 264 -3.73 -19.00 -6.63
N LEU A 265 -3.57 -18.92 -5.30
CA LEU A 265 -4.68 -18.96 -4.35
C LEU A 265 -5.60 -17.74 -4.56
N TYR A 266 -5.03 -16.54 -4.61
CA TYR A 266 -5.78 -15.30 -4.78
C TYR A 266 -6.44 -15.22 -6.16
N GLY A 267 -5.76 -15.65 -7.23
CA GLY A 267 -6.35 -15.74 -8.55
C GLY A 267 -7.59 -16.65 -8.59
N ARG A 268 -7.58 -17.79 -7.86
CA ARG A 268 -8.76 -18.67 -7.72
C ARG A 268 -9.89 -18.05 -6.88
N ALA A 269 -9.56 -17.11 -6.01
CA ALA A 269 -10.53 -16.36 -5.22
C ALA A 269 -11.14 -15.17 -5.97
N GLY A 270 -10.65 -14.87 -7.18
CA GLY A 270 -11.16 -13.78 -8.02
C GLY A 270 -10.30 -12.53 -8.07
N PHE A 271 -9.09 -12.58 -7.52
CA PHE A 271 -8.14 -11.48 -7.66
C PHE A 271 -7.41 -11.52 -9.00
N GLU A 272 -7.22 -10.35 -9.59
CA GLU A 272 -6.44 -10.12 -10.80
C GLU A 272 -5.25 -9.21 -10.51
N VAL A 273 -4.10 -9.45 -11.17
CA VAL A 273 -2.92 -8.60 -11.04
C VAL A 273 -3.15 -7.29 -11.79
N VAL A 274 -3.10 -6.17 -11.08
CA VAL A 274 -3.26 -4.81 -11.65
C VAL A 274 -1.91 -4.17 -11.86
N HIS A 275 -1.03 -4.26 -10.85
CA HIS A 275 0.30 -3.68 -10.93
C HIS A 275 1.38 -4.71 -10.54
N ARG A 276 2.53 -4.60 -11.21
CA ARG A 276 3.77 -5.25 -10.78
C ARG A 276 4.71 -4.17 -10.28
N MET A 277 5.00 -4.19 -8.99
CA MET A 277 5.70 -3.14 -8.30
C MET A 277 7.14 -3.55 -7.98
N GLU A 278 8.02 -2.59 -7.97
CA GLU A 278 9.43 -2.74 -7.61
C GLU A 278 9.77 -1.79 -6.48
N HIS A 279 10.34 -2.31 -5.41
CA HIS A 279 10.78 -1.53 -4.27
C HIS A 279 12.23 -1.06 -4.46
N TYR A 280 12.51 0.19 -4.09
CA TYR A 280 13.83 0.80 -4.15
C TYR A 280 14.15 1.49 -2.83
N THR A 281 15.44 1.47 -2.46
CA THR A 281 15.95 2.19 -1.28
C THR A 281 17.14 3.05 -1.67
N VAL A 282 17.08 4.35 -1.36
CA VAL A 282 18.20 5.29 -1.48
C VAL A 282 18.64 5.69 -0.08
N ARG A 283 19.95 5.65 0.19
CA ARG A 283 20.54 6.18 1.41
C ARG A 283 21.41 7.38 1.08
N VAL A 284 21.17 8.48 1.77
CA VAL A 284 21.92 9.73 1.61
C VAL A 284 22.77 9.94 2.87
N THR A 285 24.03 10.29 2.68
CA THR A 285 24.95 10.73 3.75
C THR A 285 25.23 12.22 3.57
N TYR A 286 25.01 13.00 4.62
CA TYR A 286 25.23 14.45 4.64
C TYR A 286 26.58 14.81 5.23
#